data_518f471555ff38113554f7c34de7e24b
#
_entry.id   518f471555ff38113554f7c34de7e24b
#
_cell.length_a   1.000
_cell.length_b   1.000
_cell.length_c   1.000
_cell.angle_alpha   90.00
_cell.angle_beta   90.00
_cell.angle_gamma   90.00
#
_symmetry.space_group_name_H-M   'P 1'
#
loop_
_entity.id
_entity.type
_entity.pdbx_description
1 polymer ?
#
loop_
_entity_poly.entity_id
_entity_poly.type
_entity_poly.pdbx_seq_one_letter_code
_entity_poly.pdbx_strand_id
1 'polypeptide(L)'
;MNLVKLLGDGQRYMKTWPMVRQLGFYFPEYRVVKATQLAIIAMPILALVVAASQLYVLGWDYLPQALTMLLFFISLPLQGLLWLGWRARHPLPLSLFDWSNQLSSTLSEMGIYCQPLGSTACYSDMAAILKLAFERLDQSYWDEL
;
A
#
# COMPACT_ATOMS: atom_id res chain seq x y z
N MET A 1 -7.60 -18.59 -4.42
CA MET A 1 -7.32 -17.15 -4.57
C MET A 1 -6.18 -16.99 -5.59
N ASN A 2 -6.39 -16.13 -6.57
CA ASN A 2 -5.38 -15.94 -7.62
C ASN A 2 -4.34 -14.91 -7.15
N LEU A 3 -3.06 -15.31 -7.06
CA LEU A 3 -1.96 -14.45 -6.62
C LEU A 3 -1.77 -13.22 -7.52
N VAL A 4 -1.96 -13.39 -8.82
CA VAL A 4 -1.84 -12.28 -9.79
C VAL A 4 -2.91 -11.22 -9.53
N LYS A 5 -4.14 -11.64 -9.24
CA LYS A 5 -5.23 -10.75 -8.85
C LYS A 5 -4.91 -10.00 -7.55
N LEU A 6 -4.36 -10.71 -6.57
CA LEU A 6 -3.99 -10.14 -5.28
C LEU A 6 -2.87 -9.10 -5.43
N LEU A 7 -1.88 -9.36 -6.26
CA LEU A 7 -0.81 -8.41 -6.59
C LEU A 7 -1.37 -7.16 -7.28
N GLY A 8 -2.28 -7.33 -8.23
CA GLY A 8 -2.95 -6.23 -8.92
C GLY A 8 -3.78 -5.36 -7.99
N ASP A 9 -4.50 -5.98 -7.06
CA ASP A 9 -5.29 -5.27 -6.04
C ASP A 9 -4.37 -4.52 -5.07
N GLY A 10 -3.26 -5.11 -4.67
CA GLY A 10 -2.25 -4.46 -3.84
C GLY A 10 -1.65 -3.22 -4.50
N GLN A 11 -1.29 -3.34 -5.77
CA GLN A 11 -0.77 -2.21 -6.54
C GLN A 11 -1.81 -1.09 -6.69
N ARG A 12 -3.05 -1.45 -6.95
CA ARG A 12 -4.16 -0.48 -7.05
C ARG A 12 -4.42 0.22 -5.72
N TYR A 13 -4.43 -0.54 -4.62
CA TYR A 13 -4.58 -0.01 -3.26
C TYR A 13 -3.45 0.94 -2.90
N MET A 14 -2.22 0.57 -3.24
CA MET A 14 -1.04 1.40 -3.03
C MET A 14 -1.14 2.75 -3.75
N LYS A 15 -1.65 2.76 -4.99
CA LYS A 15 -1.86 3.98 -5.78
C LYS A 15 -3.04 4.82 -5.29
N THR A 16 -4.07 4.16 -4.75
CA THR A 16 -5.27 4.83 -4.24
C THR A 16 -5.03 5.47 -2.88
N TRP A 17 -4.13 4.88 -2.06
CA TRP A 17 -3.87 5.38 -0.72
C TRP A 17 -3.22 6.76 -0.76
N PRO A 18 -3.81 7.78 -0.08
CA PRO A 18 -3.20 9.11 -0.02
C PRO A 18 -1.95 9.08 0.86
N MET A 19 -0.82 9.54 0.30
CA MET A 19 0.47 9.57 0.98
C MET A 19 0.59 10.83 1.82
N VAL A 20 -0.20 10.92 2.89
CA VAL A 20 -0.23 12.05 3.81
C VAL A 20 0.35 11.62 5.15
N ARG A 21 1.29 12.41 5.66
CA ARG A 21 2.05 12.12 6.88
C ARG A 21 1.14 11.92 8.11
N GLN A 22 0.06 12.68 8.21
CA GLN A 22 -0.89 12.60 9.32
C GLN A 22 -1.54 11.21 9.42
N LEU A 23 -1.83 10.57 8.30
CA LEU A 23 -2.37 9.20 8.27
C LEU A 23 -1.38 8.14 8.73
N GLY A 24 -0.08 8.43 8.66
CA GLY A 24 0.97 7.50 9.09
C GLY A 24 0.92 7.15 10.57
N PHE A 25 0.31 7.99 11.40
CA PHE A 25 0.14 7.73 12.82
C PHE A 25 -1.03 6.80 13.13
N TYR A 26 -2.06 6.79 12.29
CA TYR A 26 -3.29 6.03 12.51
C TYR A 26 -3.34 4.73 11.72
N PHE A 27 -2.68 4.66 10.58
CA PHE A 27 -2.77 3.52 9.67
C PHE A 27 -1.39 2.95 9.33
N PRO A 28 -1.20 1.63 9.51
CA PRO A 28 0.06 0.97 9.12
C PRO A 28 0.27 0.98 7.59
N GLU A 29 -0.80 1.13 6.82
CA GLU A 29 -0.77 1.18 5.36
C GLU A 29 0.19 2.24 4.82
N TYR A 30 0.26 3.39 5.44
CA TYR A 30 1.19 4.46 5.05
C TYR A 30 2.64 3.97 5.04
N ARG A 31 3.04 3.27 6.11
CA ARG A 31 4.40 2.74 6.25
C ARG A 31 4.66 1.61 5.25
N VAL A 32 3.69 0.71 5.10
CA VAL A 32 3.81 -0.44 4.18
C VAL A 32 3.84 0.05 2.73
N VAL A 33 3.00 0.99 2.34
CA VAL A 33 3.00 1.58 0.99
C VAL A 33 4.34 2.24 0.70
N LYS A 34 4.84 3.05 1.62
CA LYS A 34 6.13 3.75 1.46
C LYS A 34 7.29 2.76 1.35
N ALA A 35 7.32 1.75 2.22
CA ALA A 35 8.35 0.71 2.20
C ALA A 35 8.27 -0.12 0.92
N THR A 36 7.09 -0.48 0.46
CA THR A 36 6.87 -1.26 -0.76
C THR A 36 7.28 -0.48 -2.01
N GLN A 37 6.95 0.80 -2.09
CA GLN A 37 7.37 1.67 -3.19
C GLN A 37 8.89 1.76 -3.27
N LEU A 38 9.56 1.94 -2.13
CA LEU A 38 11.01 1.95 -2.07
C LEU A 38 11.59 0.59 -2.46
N ALA A 39 11.01 -0.50 -1.98
CA ALA A 39 11.45 -1.85 -2.25
C ALA A 39 11.33 -2.22 -3.74
N ILE A 40 10.28 -1.80 -4.41
CA ILE A 40 10.08 -2.05 -5.84
C ILE A 40 11.24 -1.47 -6.67
N ILE A 41 11.79 -0.34 -6.24
CA ILE A 41 12.89 0.34 -6.93
C ILE A 41 14.24 -0.20 -6.44
N ALA A 42 14.44 -0.29 -5.13
CA ALA A 42 15.73 -0.57 -4.51
C ALA A 42 16.10 -2.06 -4.50
N MET A 43 15.13 -2.96 -4.27
CA MET A 43 15.44 -4.38 -4.10
C MET A 43 15.95 -5.07 -5.36
N PRO A 44 15.42 -4.84 -6.57
CA PRO A 44 16.01 -5.42 -7.77
C PRO A 44 17.44 -4.99 -8.01
N ILE A 45 17.75 -3.72 -7.76
CA ILE A 45 19.11 -3.18 -7.91
C ILE A 45 20.05 -3.85 -6.89
N LEU A 46 19.64 -3.90 -5.63
CA LEU A 46 20.41 -4.53 -4.56
C LEU A 46 20.62 -6.02 -4.83
N ALA A 47 19.59 -6.71 -5.32
CA ALA A 47 19.65 -8.12 -5.68
C ALA A 47 20.74 -8.39 -6.73
N LEU A 48 20.77 -7.57 -7.78
CA LEU A 48 21.78 -7.68 -8.85
C LEU A 48 23.18 -7.40 -8.35
N VAL A 49 23.35 -6.36 -7.51
CA VAL A 49 24.66 -5.99 -6.95
C VAL A 49 25.19 -7.11 -6.05
N VAL A 50 24.34 -7.65 -5.17
CA VAL A 50 24.73 -8.73 -4.24
C VAL A 50 25.07 -10.01 -5.02
N ALA A 51 24.24 -10.41 -5.98
CA ALA A 51 24.48 -11.60 -6.78
C ALA A 51 25.77 -11.47 -7.61
N ALA A 52 25.98 -10.32 -8.25
CA ALA A 52 27.18 -10.06 -9.04
C ALA A 52 28.44 -10.07 -8.19
N SER A 53 28.41 -9.45 -7.00
CA SER A 53 29.54 -9.43 -6.08
C SER A 53 29.89 -10.82 -5.55
N GLN A 54 28.88 -11.65 -5.25
CA GLN A 54 29.10 -13.03 -4.84
C GLN A 54 29.79 -13.86 -5.94
N LEU A 55 29.32 -13.74 -7.17
CA LEU A 55 29.93 -14.43 -8.31
C LEU A 55 31.34 -13.94 -8.60
N TYR A 56 31.60 -12.65 -8.45
CA TYR A 56 32.91 -12.06 -8.65
C TYR A 56 33.95 -12.52 -7.62
N VAL A 57 33.53 -12.52 -6.33
CA VAL A 57 34.45 -12.84 -5.21
C VAL A 57 34.61 -14.35 -5.01
N LEU A 58 33.49 -15.10 -5.07
CA LEU A 58 33.44 -16.52 -4.73
C LEU A 58 33.53 -17.43 -5.95
N GLY A 59 33.31 -16.92 -7.16
CA GLY A 59 33.31 -17.67 -8.41
C GLY A 59 31.98 -18.29 -8.78
N TRP A 60 31.93 -18.90 -9.97
CA TRP A 60 30.73 -19.47 -10.56
C TRP A 60 30.20 -20.72 -9.83
N ASP A 61 31.01 -21.35 -9.01
CA ASP A 61 30.60 -22.49 -8.19
C ASP A 61 29.51 -22.10 -7.16
N TYR A 62 29.41 -20.82 -6.81
CA TYR A 62 28.44 -20.26 -5.88
C TYR A 62 27.18 -19.72 -6.56
N LEU A 63 26.96 -20.04 -7.84
CA LEU A 63 25.78 -19.59 -8.59
C LEU A 63 24.44 -19.94 -7.89
N PRO A 64 24.21 -21.14 -7.33
CA PRO A 64 22.97 -21.43 -6.62
C PRO A 64 22.71 -20.49 -5.44
N GLN A 65 23.74 -20.13 -4.68
CA GLN A 65 23.63 -19.18 -3.56
C GLN A 65 23.29 -17.77 -4.06
N ALA A 66 23.95 -17.32 -5.12
CA ALA A 66 23.67 -16.01 -5.73
C ALA A 66 22.25 -15.92 -6.24
N LEU A 67 21.72 -16.97 -6.88
CA LEU A 67 20.34 -17.04 -7.33
C LEU A 67 19.35 -17.04 -6.18
N THR A 68 19.66 -17.74 -5.08
CA THR A 68 18.82 -17.76 -3.87
C THR A 68 18.71 -16.35 -3.27
N MET A 69 19.80 -15.63 -3.15
CA MET A 69 19.79 -14.25 -2.65
C MET A 69 19.04 -13.31 -3.58
N LEU A 70 19.21 -13.48 -4.89
CA LEU A 70 18.48 -12.69 -5.90
C LEU A 70 16.97 -12.86 -5.72
N LEU A 71 16.49 -14.10 -5.63
CA LEU A 71 15.07 -14.42 -5.44
C LEU A 71 14.55 -13.90 -4.11
N PHE A 72 15.34 -14.00 -3.05
CA PHE A 72 14.98 -13.49 -1.74
C PHE A 72 14.71 -11.97 -1.78
N PHE A 73 15.63 -11.20 -2.33
CA PHE A 73 15.48 -9.74 -2.39
C PHE A 73 14.32 -9.32 -3.30
N ILE A 74 14.09 -10.01 -4.40
CA ILE A 74 12.97 -9.73 -5.31
C ILE A 74 11.64 -10.10 -4.66
N SER A 75 11.59 -11.08 -3.77
CA SER A 75 10.37 -11.50 -3.08
C SER A 75 9.84 -10.45 -2.09
N LEU A 76 10.70 -9.58 -1.54
CA LEU A 76 10.31 -8.61 -0.52
C LEU A 76 9.26 -7.60 -1.01
N PRO A 77 9.41 -6.93 -2.15
CA PRO A 77 8.35 -6.06 -2.66
C PRO A 77 7.07 -6.83 -3.01
N LEU A 78 7.19 -8.06 -3.48
CA LEU A 78 6.02 -8.91 -3.76
C LEU A 78 5.23 -9.21 -2.50
N GLN A 79 5.90 -9.50 -1.39
CA GLN A 79 5.26 -9.71 -0.08
C GLN A 79 4.50 -8.46 0.38
N GLY A 80 5.08 -7.27 0.20
CA GLY A 80 4.43 -6.01 0.49
C GLY A 80 3.15 -5.82 -0.33
N LEU A 81 3.21 -6.08 -1.63
CA LEU A 81 2.05 -5.99 -2.53
C LEU A 81 0.96 -7.02 -2.18
N LEU A 82 1.35 -8.24 -1.83
CA LEU A 82 0.40 -9.28 -1.40
C LEU A 82 -0.32 -8.87 -0.12
N TRP A 83 0.41 -8.33 0.85
CA TRP A 83 -0.19 -7.82 2.09
C TRP A 83 -1.17 -6.68 1.81
N LEU A 84 -0.80 -5.73 0.97
CA LEU A 84 -1.67 -4.62 0.59
C LEU A 84 -2.93 -5.09 -0.13
N GLY A 85 -2.82 -6.06 -1.03
CA GLY A 85 -3.96 -6.67 -1.72
C GLY A 85 -4.90 -7.39 -0.77
N TRP A 86 -4.34 -8.16 0.18
CA TRP A 86 -5.11 -8.80 1.23
C TRP A 86 -5.81 -7.76 2.11
N ARG A 87 -5.09 -6.73 2.53
CA ARG A 87 -5.62 -5.65 3.36
C ARG A 87 -6.74 -4.88 2.66
N ALA A 88 -6.59 -4.62 1.35
CA ALA A 88 -7.58 -3.92 0.56
C ALA A 88 -8.96 -4.60 0.56
N ARG A 89 -8.96 -5.92 0.62
CA ARG A 89 -10.19 -6.74 0.64
C ARG A 89 -10.71 -7.01 2.04
N HIS A 90 -9.98 -6.64 3.07
CA HIS A 90 -10.37 -6.88 4.46
C HIS A 90 -11.56 -6.00 4.84
N PRO A 91 -12.59 -6.53 5.53
CA PRO A 91 -13.75 -5.72 5.93
C PRO A 91 -13.35 -4.66 6.96
N LEU A 92 -13.99 -3.50 6.87
CA LEU A 92 -13.75 -2.39 7.80
C LEU A 92 -14.30 -2.69 9.19
N PRO A 93 -13.55 -2.37 10.27
CA PRO A 93 -14.10 -2.29 11.61
C PRO A 93 -15.20 -1.22 11.69
N LEU A 94 -16.14 -1.39 12.61
CA LEU A 94 -17.27 -0.48 12.76
C LEU A 94 -16.83 0.98 13.01
N SER A 95 -15.81 1.18 13.81
CA SER A 95 -15.27 2.52 14.10
C SER A 95 -14.76 3.25 12.85
N LEU A 96 -14.03 2.55 11.98
CA LEU A 96 -13.54 3.10 10.72
C LEU A 96 -14.67 3.29 9.70
N PHE A 97 -15.65 2.40 9.71
CA PHE A 97 -16.84 2.53 8.88
C PHE A 97 -17.62 3.80 9.21
N ASP A 98 -17.91 4.04 10.50
CA ASP A 98 -18.62 5.24 10.96
C ASP A 98 -17.84 6.51 10.65
N TRP A 99 -16.53 6.50 10.90
CA TRP A 99 -15.66 7.64 10.59
C TRP A 99 -15.62 7.95 9.09
N SER A 100 -15.54 6.92 8.25
CA SER A 100 -15.53 7.08 6.80
C SER A 100 -16.87 7.62 6.28
N ASN A 101 -17.99 7.22 6.88
CA ASN A 101 -19.30 7.76 6.54
C ASN A 101 -19.47 9.22 6.96
N GLN A 102 -18.93 9.61 8.11
CA GLN A 102 -18.87 11.01 8.53
C GLN A 102 -18.06 11.85 7.54
N LEU A 103 -16.92 11.34 7.08
CA LEU A 103 -16.09 12.01 6.09
C LEU A 103 -16.84 12.15 4.75
N SER A 104 -17.51 11.10 4.31
CA SER A 104 -18.37 11.12 3.10
C SER A 104 -19.47 12.16 3.21
N SER A 105 -20.13 12.26 4.38
CA SER A 105 -21.16 13.23 4.69
C SER A 105 -20.63 14.66 4.58
N THR A 106 -19.44 14.92 5.17
CA THR A 106 -18.76 16.23 5.11
C THR A 106 -18.45 16.61 3.66
N LEU A 107 -17.95 15.69 2.86
CA LEU A 107 -17.70 15.93 1.44
C LEU A 107 -18.98 16.27 0.67
N SER A 108 -20.07 15.58 0.96
CA SER A 108 -21.38 15.86 0.34
C SER A 108 -21.91 17.24 0.69
N GLU A 109 -21.73 17.69 1.93
CA GLU A 109 -22.11 19.05 2.37
C GLU A 109 -21.33 20.14 1.65
N MET A 110 -20.09 19.83 1.24
CA MET A 110 -19.25 20.73 0.44
C MET A 110 -19.58 20.70 -1.05
N GLY A 111 -20.60 19.96 -1.48
CA GLY A 111 -20.99 19.83 -2.87
C GLY A 111 -20.16 18.81 -3.66
N ILE A 112 -19.37 17.99 -2.99
CA ILE A 112 -18.57 16.93 -3.59
C ILE A 112 -19.33 15.62 -3.48
N TYR A 113 -19.66 15.01 -4.61
CA TYR A 113 -20.33 13.72 -4.61
C TYR A 113 -19.41 12.63 -4.12
N CYS A 114 -19.84 11.93 -3.08
CA CYS A 114 -19.12 10.78 -2.53
C CYS A 114 -20.14 9.70 -2.21
N GLN A 115 -19.96 8.51 -2.79
CA GLN A 115 -20.84 7.40 -2.56
C GLN A 115 -20.67 6.90 -1.12
N PRO A 116 -21.76 6.77 -0.33
CA PRO A 116 -21.65 6.24 1.03
C PRO A 116 -21.24 4.78 1.01
N LEU A 117 -20.52 4.34 2.06
CA LEU A 117 -20.09 2.96 2.19
C LEU A 117 -21.28 2.03 2.47
N GLY A 118 -21.31 0.90 1.77
CA GLY A 118 -22.23 -0.18 2.02
C GLY A 118 -21.81 -1.04 3.22
N SER A 119 -22.70 -1.93 3.67
CA SER A 119 -22.44 -2.85 4.78
C SER A 119 -21.26 -3.81 4.55
N THR A 120 -20.88 -4.03 3.28
CA THR A 120 -19.77 -4.91 2.89
C THR A 120 -18.51 -4.12 2.52
N ALA A 121 -18.40 -2.86 2.94
CA ALA A 121 -17.27 -2.01 2.64
C ALA A 121 -15.95 -2.58 3.17
N CYS A 122 -14.88 -2.40 2.40
CA CYS A 122 -13.53 -2.85 2.75
C CYS A 122 -12.55 -1.67 2.74
N TYR A 123 -11.30 -1.93 3.11
CA TYR A 123 -10.28 -0.88 3.21
C TYR A 123 -10.02 -0.14 1.89
N SER A 124 -10.19 -0.80 0.74
CA SER A 124 -10.06 -0.14 -0.55
C SER A 124 -11.13 0.93 -0.79
N ASP A 125 -12.34 0.70 -0.30
CA ASP A 125 -13.44 1.67 -0.38
C ASP A 125 -13.16 2.89 0.50
N MET A 126 -12.65 2.68 1.71
CA MET A 126 -12.22 3.75 2.60
C MET A 126 -11.06 4.55 1.98
N ALA A 127 -10.09 3.89 1.37
CA ALA A 127 -8.95 4.55 0.72
C ALA A 127 -9.40 5.48 -0.41
N ALA A 128 -10.41 5.09 -1.18
CA ALA A 128 -10.98 5.93 -2.24
C ALA A 128 -11.60 7.22 -1.67
N ILE A 129 -12.34 7.10 -0.56
CA ILE A 129 -12.92 8.28 0.14
C ILE A 129 -11.81 9.17 0.69
N LEU A 130 -10.79 8.59 1.32
CA LEU A 130 -9.65 9.34 1.86
C LEU A 130 -8.90 10.10 0.78
N LYS A 131 -8.67 9.47 -0.37
CA LYS A 131 -8.02 10.11 -1.51
C LYS A 131 -8.81 11.33 -1.99
N LEU A 132 -10.12 11.18 -2.15
CA LEU A 132 -11.01 12.27 -2.55
C LEU A 132 -11.00 13.39 -1.51
N ALA A 133 -11.05 13.04 -0.22
CA ALA A 133 -11.03 13.99 0.89
C ALA A 133 -9.74 14.82 0.91
N PHE A 134 -8.58 14.17 0.73
CA PHE A 134 -7.29 14.87 0.72
C PHE A 134 -7.11 15.77 -0.49
N GLU A 135 -7.74 15.45 -1.60
CA GLU A 135 -7.71 16.30 -2.80
C GLU A 135 -8.60 17.54 -2.68
N ARG A 136 -9.65 17.47 -1.85
CA ARG A 136 -10.72 18.46 -1.83
C ARG A 136 -10.85 19.23 -0.51
N LEU A 137 -10.44 18.67 0.62
CA LEU A 137 -10.51 19.33 1.93
C LEU A 137 -9.24 20.15 2.20
N ASP A 138 -9.41 21.26 2.92
CA ASP A 138 -8.28 22.09 3.35
C ASP A 138 -7.41 21.38 4.36
N GLN A 139 -6.13 21.73 4.37
CA GLN A 139 -5.15 21.16 5.28
C GLN A 139 -5.52 21.39 6.75
N SER A 140 -6.19 22.49 7.05
CA SER A 140 -6.69 22.82 8.39
C SER A 140 -7.60 21.73 8.97
N TYR A 141 -8.43 21.08 8.13
CA TYR A 141 -9.30 19.98 8.56
C TYR A 141 -8.49 18.79 9.10
N TRP A 142 -7.36 18.49 8.45
CA TRP A 142 -6.51 17.36 8.82
C TRP A 142 -5.63 17.63 10.04
N ASP A 143 -5.29 18.89 10.28
CA ASP A 143 -4.49 19.29 11.43
C ASP A 143 -5.27 19.21 12.74
N GLU A 144 -6.61 19.21 12.67
CA GLU A 144 -7.50 19.06 13.83
C GLU A 144 -7.70 17.58 14.24
N LEU A 145 -7.28 16.63 13.43
CA LEU A 145 -7.34 15.21 13.74
C LEU A 145 -6.11 14.78 14.54
#